data_3fb3c32df2cc3f7c2d17e9c4a0a81921
#
_entry.id   3fb3c32df2cc3f7c2d17e9c4a0a81921
#
_cell.length_a   1.000
_cell.length_b   1.000
_cell.length_c   1.000
_cell.angle_alpha   90.00
_cell.angle_beta   90.00
_cell.angle_gamma   90.00
#
_symmetry.space_group_name_H-M   'P 1'
#
loop_
_entity.id
_entity.type
_entity.pdbx_description
1 polymer ?
#
loop_
_entity_poly.entity_id
_entity_poly.type
_entity_poly.pdbx_seq_one_letter_code
_entity_poly.pdbx_strand_id
1 'polypeptide(L)'
;MKVRNLNISLKNNLLLKDINLDIKTGKTLMILGQSGVGKSLLGKALVRLLDSNFTISFDELSFHNSCIFNFNKEELRNFRSKVALVLQDAELSLYPYLDIGNLCHLVLKTHTKLKQKEIKDYAFSYFQKLGFENLDRLWHSYANELSLGMARRVSLALALLNQPQILICDEITASLDKENASKIISILKELKNTTALVCITHDLNLVNSLADEI
;
A
#
# COMPACT_ATOMS: atom_id res chain seq x y z
N MET A 1 14.48 2.47 1.18
CA MET A 1 14.63 1.10 0.63
C MET A 1 15.48 1.22 -0.61
N LYS A 2 16.36 0.26 -0.84
CA LYS A 2 17.19 0.21 -2.06
C LYS A 2 16.96 -1.07 -2.82
N VAL A 3 16.89 -0.97 -4.14
CA VAL A 3 16.71 -2.09 -5.07
C VAL A 3 17.77 -1.98 -6.15
N ARG A 4 18.52 -3.05 -6.39
CA ARG A 4 19.52 -3.12 -7.45
C ARG A 4 19.43 -4.43 -8.18
N ASN A 5 19.41 -4.32 -9.51
CA ASN A 5 19.38 -5.46 -10.44
C ASN A 5 18.28 -6.50 -10.08
N LEU A 6 17.07 -6.03 -9.72
CA LEU A 6 15.96 -6.92 -9.39
C LEU A 6 15.39 -7.53 -10.68
N ASN A 7 15.37 -8.85 -10.71
CA ASN A 7 14.77 -9.63 -11.78
C ASN A 7 13.71 -10.56 -11.21
N ILE A 8 12.57 -10.68 -11.90
CA ILE A 8 11.46 -11.55 -11.48
C ILE A 8 11.06 -12.40 -12.66
N SER A 9 11.02 -13.71 -12.47
CA SER A 9 10.58 -14.69 -13.45
C SER A 9 9.45 -15.55 -12.92
N LEU A 10 8.56 -15.99 -13.80
CA LEU A 10 7.58 -17.02 -13.52
C LEU A 10 7.93 -18.23 -14.38
N LYS A 11 8.30 -19.33 -13.72
CA LYS A 11 8.92 -20.49 -14.40
C LYS A 11 10.15 -20.00 -15.19
N ASN A 12 10.17 -20.16 -16.50
CA ASN A 12 11.28 -19.72 -17.38
C ASN A 12 11.03 -18.37 -18.07
N ASN A 13 9.90 -17.71 -17.80
CA ASN A 13 9.57 -16.43 -18.44
C ASN A 13 10.04 -15.29 -17.55
N LEU A 14 10.98 -14.47 -18.02
CA LEU A 14 11.41 -13.24 -17.37
C LEU A 14 10.32 -12.17 -17.51
N LEU A 15 9.79 -11.69 -16.39
CA LEU A 15 8.70 -10.71 -16.32
C LEU A 15 9.20 -9.31 -16.00
N LEU A 16 10.18 -9.18 -15.12
CA LEU A 16 10.85 -7.93 -14.81
C LEU A 16 12.36 -8.15 -14.90
N LYS A 17 13.08 -7.18 -15.46
CA LYS A 17 14.52 -7.25 -15.70
C LYS A 17 15.22 -5.97 -15.25
N ASP A 18 16.36 -6.11 -14.58
CA ASP A 18 17.30 -5.04 -14.22
C ASP A 18 16.64 -3.83 -13.51
N ILE A 19 15.66 -4.07 -12.64
CA ILE A 19 14.97 -3.00 -11.94
C ILE A 19 15.88 -2.40 -10.85
N ASN A 20 16.07 -1.08 -10.92
CA ASN A 20 16.86 -0.31 -9.97
C ASN A 20 16.02 0.84 -9.41
N LEU A 21 15.86 0.92 -8.08
CA LEU A 21 15.03 1.93 -7.41
C LEU A 21 15.69 2.40 -6.12
N ASP A 22 15.52 3.68 -5.81
CA ASP A 22 15.82 4.29 -4.51
C ASP A 22 14.56 4.91 -3.93
N ILE A 23 13.98 4.28 -2.91
CA ILE A 23 12.77 4.76 -2.23
C ILE A 23 13.20 5.52 -0.99
N LYS A 24 12.97 6.84 -0.98
CA LYS A 24 13.47 7.79 0.04
C LYS A 24 12.31 8.46 0.76
N THR A 25 12.41 8.62 2.08
CA THR A 25 11.42 9.38 2.87
C THR A 25 11.32 10.81 2.35
N GLY A 26 10.10 11.35 2.33
CA GLY A 26 9.83 12.70 1.81
C GLY A 26 9.83 12.81 0.29
N LYS A 27 9.92 11.67 -0.42
CA LYS A 27 9.89 11.62 -1.88
C LYS A 27 8.78 10.72 -2.38
N THR A 28 8.27 11.07 -3.56
CA THR A 28 7.32 10.26 -4.32
C THR A 28 7.98 9.74 -5.58
N LEU A 29 8.14 8.42 -5.65
CA LEU A 29 8.55 7.69 -6.84
C LEU A 29 7.30 7.27 -7.62
N MET A 30 7.18 7.71 -8.86
CA MET A 30 6.14 7.26 -9.76
C MET A 30 6.62 6.12 -10.65
N ILE A 31 5.83 5.08 -10.78
CA ILE A 31 6.08 3.96 -11.68
C ILE A 31 5.02 3.98 -12.75
N LEU A 32 5.42 4.36 -13.95
CA LEU A 32 4.55 4.48 -15.12
C LEU A 32 4.76 3.32 -16.08
N GLY A 33 3.74 3.01 -16.86
CA GLY A 33 3.83 2.01 -17.92
C GLY A 33 2.45 1.46 -18.31
N GLN A 34 2.42 0.74 -19.42
CA GLN A 34 1.19 0.11 -19.92
C GLN A 34 0.67 -0.96 -18.95
N SER A 35 -0.62 -1.29 -19.05
CA SER A 35 -1.20 -2.38 -18.27
C SER A 35 -0.51 -3.71 -18.64
N GLY A 36 -0.31 -4.59 -17.66
CA GLY A 36 0.29 -5.90 -17.87
C GLY A 36 1.82 -5.96 -17.89
N VAL A 37 2.55 -4.84 -17.85
CA VAL A 37 4.04 -4.85 -17.91
C VAL A 37 4.72 -5.25 -16.58
N GLY A 38 3.96 -5.63 -15.55
CA GLY A 38 4.53 -6.12 -14.28
C GLY A 38 4.61 -5.11 -13.15
N LYS A 39 4.01 -3.92 -13.25
CA LYS A 39 4.07 -2.89 -12.18
C LYS A 39 3.53 -3.39 -10.85
N SER A 40 2.35 -4.01 -10.84
CA SER A 40 1.76 -4.61 -9.63
C SER A 40 2.60 -5.77 -9.07
N LEU A 41 3.28 -6.51 -9.97
CA LEU A 41 4.21 -7.56 -9.60
C LEU A 41 5.40 -6.98 -8.82
N LEU A 42 5.94 -5.84 -9.29
CA LEU A 42 6.99 -5.11 -8.59
C LEU A 42 6.53 -4.68 -7.20
N GLY A 43 5.35 -4.06 -7.08
CA GLY A 43 4.77 -3.67 -5.78
C GLY A 43 4.69 -4.84 -4.79
N LYS A 44 4.20 -6.00 -5.24
CA LYS A 44 4.14 -7.23 -4.44
C LYS A 44 5.53 -7.77 -4.06
N ALA A 45 6.51 -7.67 -4.96
CA ALA A 45 7.88 -8.10 -4.69
C ALA A 45 8.52 -7.27 -3.58
N LEU A 46 8.33 -5.94 -3.61
CA LEU A 46 8.87 -5.01 -2.62
C LEU A 46 8.41 -5.29 -1.18
N VAL A 47 7.25 -5.94 -0.99
CA VAL A 47 6.72 -6.36 0.33
C VAL A 47 6.77 -7.87 0.56
N ARG A 48 7.47 -8.62 -0.31
CA ARG A 48 7.57 -10.10 -0.27
C ARG A 48 6.19 -10.79 -0.25
N LEU A 49 5.29 -10.37 -1.14
CA LEU A 49 3.95 -10.99 -1.31
C LEU A 49 3.85 -11.89 -2.53
N LEU A 50 4.95 -12.14 -3.23
CA LEU A 50 4.98 -13.12 -4.31
C LEU A 50 5.07 -14.54 -3.73
N ASP A 51 4.36 -15.47 -4.35
CA ASP A 51 4.38 -16.87 -3.99
C ASP A 51 5.64 -17.60 -4.52
N SER A 52 5.80 -18.86 -4.14
CA SER A 52 6.98 -19.68 -4.47
C SER A 52 7.11 -20.04 -5.96
N ASN A 53 6.11 -19.74 -6.81
CA ASN A 53 6.19 -19.98 -8.25
C ASN A 53 7.05 -18.94 -8.95
N PHE A 54 7.28 -17.80 -8.28
CA PHE A 54 8.16 -16.75 -8.80
C PHE A 54 9.59 -16.97 -8.34
N THR A 55 10.52 -16.85 -9.28
CA THR A 55 11.95 -16.77 -9.00
C THR A 55 12.37 -15.30 -8.97
N ILE A 56 13.01 -14.89 -7.88
CA ILE A 56 13.45 -13.51 -7.66
C ILE A 56 14.96 -13.52 -7.47
N SER A 57 15.68 -12.73 -8.27
CA SER A 57 17.12 -12.49 -8.12
C SER A 57 17.39 -10.99 -8.07
N PHE A 58 18.40 -10.58 -7.33
CA PHE A 58 18.79 -9.18 -7.14
C PHE A 58 20.22 -9.10 -6.62
N ASP A 59 20.88 -7.95 -6.82
CA ASP A 59 22.16 -7.64 -6.17
C ASP A 59 21.91 -7.04 -4.78
N GLU A 60 20.93 -6.13 -4.67
CA GLU A 60 20.49 -5.54 -3.41
C GLU A 60 18.97 -5.39 -3.39
N LEU A 61 18.33 -5.84 -2.30
CA LEU A 61 16.96 -5.54 -1.98
C LEU A 61 16.86 -5.31 -0.46
N SER A 62 17.12 -4.07 -0.05
CA SER A 62 17.35 -3.74 1.34
C SER A 62 16.39 -2.69 1.90
N PHE A 63 16.02 -2.87 3.18
CA PHE A 63 15.30 -1.91 3.99
C PHE A 63 16.11 -1.65 5.26
N HIS A 64 16.46 -0.37 5.54
CA HIS A 64 17.39 0.00 6.62
C HIS A 64 18.70 -0.82 6.61
N ASN A 65 19.32 -0.97 5.44
CA ASN A 65 20.54 -1.73 5.18
C ASN A 65 20.46 -3.25 5.47
N SER A 66 19.27 -3.78 5.70
CA SER A 66 19.06 -5.21 5.89
C SER A 66 18.34 -5.80 4.68
N CYS A 67 18.85 -6.92 4.14
CA CYS A 67 18.21 -7.63 3.04
C CYS A 67 16.85 -8.19 3.50
N ILE A 68 15.77 -7.76 2.83
CA ILE A 68 14.42 -8.16 3.25
C ILE A 68 14.15 -9.66 3.07
N PHE A 69 14.90 -10.35 2.21
CA PHE A 69 14.75 -11.79 2.01
C PHE A 69 15.34 -12.62 3.15
N ASN A 70 16.25 -12.04 3.96
CA ASN A 70 16.82 -12.70 5.13
C ASN A 70 15.93 -12.57 6.37
N PHE A 71 14.84 -11.79 6.31
CA PHE A 71 13.95 -11.60 7.46
C PHE A 71 13.24 -12.90 7.84
N ASN A 72 13.31 -13.24 9.12
CA ASN A 72 12.51 -14.28 9.75
C ASN A 72 11.02 -13.82 9.84
N LYS A 73 10.14 -14.66 10.39
CA LYS A 73 8.69 -14.37 10.48
C LYS A 73 8.36 -13.09 11.26
N GLU A 74 9.08 -12.85 12.36
CA GLU A 74 8.85 -11.68 13.22
C GLU A 74 9.39 -10.40 12.56
N GLU A 75 10.59 -10.45 12.02
CA GLU A 75 11.20 -9.35 11.27
C GLU A 75 10.37 -8.99 10.03
N LEU A 76 9.85 -9.98 9.31
CA LEU A 76 8.96 -9.76 8.18
C LEU A 76 7.63 -9.10 8.59
N ARG A 77 7.07 -9.51 9.74
CA ARG A 77 5.87 -8.86 10.31
C ARG A 77 6.16 -7.40 10.64
N ASN A 78 7.28 -7.12 11.33
CA ASN A 78 7.70 -5.77 11.67
C ASN A 78 8.01 -4.92 10.42
N PHE A 79 8.64 -5.52 9.41
CA PHE A 79 8.86 -4.87 8.12
C PHE A 79 7.54 -4.47 7.45
N ARG A 80 6.55 -5.37 7.39
CA ARG A 80 5.24 -5.12 6.78
C ARG A 80 4.36 -4.12 7.56
N SER A 81 4.67 -3.82 8.81
CA SER A 81 4.04 -2.69 9.50
C SER A 81 4.61 -1.34 9.05
N LYS A 82 5.86 -1.34 8.58
CA LYS A 82 6.57 -0.12 8.13
C LYS A 82 6.49 0.10 6.61
N VAL A 83 6.17 -0.93 5.84
CA VAL A 83 6.04 -0.87 4.38
C VAL A 83 4.68 -1.42 4.00
N ALA A 84 3.75 -0.54 3.70
CA ALA A 84 2.38 -0.89 3.35
C ALA A 84 2.18 -0.90 1.83
N LEU A 85 1.30 -1.79 1.38
CA LEU A 85 0.88 -1.89 -0.02
C LEU A 85 -0.64 -1.79 -0.10
N VAL A 86 -1.14 -0.83 -0.88
CA VAL A 86 -2.55 -0.74 -1.29
C VAL A 86 -2.65 -1.28 -2.70
N LEU A 87 -3.43 -2.36 -2.85
CA LEU A 87 -3.60 -3.05 -4.12
C LEU A 87 -4.68 -2.38 -4.98
N GLN A 88 -4.60 -2.58 -6.30
CA GLN A 88 -5.57 -2.11 -7.27
C GLN A 88 -6.98 -2.63 -6.99
N ASP A 89 -7.11 -3.94 -6.69
CA ASP A 89 -8.39 -4.59 -6.39
C ASP A 89 -8.71 -4.46 -4.89
N ALA A 90 -9.18 -3.30 -4.48
CA ALA A 90 -9.43 -2.98 -3.08
C ALA A 90 -10.46 -3.91 -2.42
N GLU A 91 -11.54 -4.26 -3.13
CA GLU A 91 -12.58 -5.18 -2.60
C GLU A 91 -12.01 -6.57 -2.31
N LEU A 92 -11.19 -7.10 -3.23
CA LEU A 92 -10.53 -8.39 -3.06
C LEU A 92 -9.41 -8.37 -2.02
N SER A 93 -8.90 -7.19 -1.69
CA SER A 93 -7.86 -7.02 -0.65
C SER A 93 -8.42 -6.99 0.77
N LEU A 94 -9.71 -6.71 0.93
CA LEU A 94 -10.40 -6.73 2.22
C LEU A 94 -10.92 -8.14 2.51
N TYR A 95 -10.64 -8.65 3.71
CA TYR A 95 -11.09 -9.99 4.09
C TYR A 95 -12.62 -10.01 4.22
N PRO A 96 -13.36 -10.79 3.39
CA PRO A 96 -14.80 -10.63 3.23
C PRO A 96 -15.66 -11.07 4.43
N TYR A 97 -15.07 -11.84 5.35
CA TYR A 97 -15.77 -12.40 6.52
C TYR A 97 -15.60 -11.59 7.79
N LEU A 98 -14.88 -10.45 7.72
CA LEU A 98 -14.72 -9.52 8.83
C LEU A 98 -15.33 -8.17 8.46
N ASP A 99 -16.02 -7.54 9.42
CA ASP A 99 -16.41 -6.15 9.30
C ASP A 99 -15.17 -5.23 9.37
N ILE A 100 -15.34 -3.98 8.98
CA ILE A 100 -14.23 -3.00 8.92
C ILE A 100 -13.63 -2.77 10.31
N GLY A 101 -14.43 -2.79 11.37
CA GLY A 101 -13.94 -2.67 12.74
C GLY A 101 -12.99 -3.82 13.12
N ASN A 102 -13.38 -5.05 12.82
CA ASN A 102 -12.53 -6.22 13.07
C ASN A 102 -11.27 -6.21 12.21
N LEU A 103 -11.33 -5.71 10.96
CA LEU A 103 -10.11 -5.49 10.15
C LEU A 103 -9.17 -4.48 10.80
N CYS A 104 -9.67 -3.35 11.32
CA CYS A 104 -8.87 -2.39 12.06
C CYS A 104 -8.24 -3.01 13.31
N HIS A 105 -8.99 -3.81 14.06
CA HIS A 105 -8.46 -4.54 15.21
C HIS A 105 -7.36 -5.51 14.78
N LEU A 106 -7.54 -6.27 13.70
CA LEU A 106 -6.56 -7.22 13.20
C LEU A 106 -5.24 -6.52 12.83
N VAL A 107 -5.33 -5.39 12.14
CA VAL A 107 -4.16 -4.59 11.71
C VAL A 107 -3.42 -4.01 12.91
N LEU A 108 -4.13 -3.38 13.85
CA LEU A 108 -3.52 -2.66 14.98
C LEU A 108 -3.08 -3.56 16.13
N LYS A 109 -3.84 -4.60 16.47
CA LYS A 109 -3.52 -5.53 17.56
C LYS A 109 -2.16 -6.21 17.38
N THR A 110 -1.75 -6.40 16.14
CA THR A 110 -0.48 -7.06 15.82
C THR A 110 0.73 -6.18 16.11
N HIS A 111 0.58 -4.85 16.08
CA HIS A 111 1.69 -3.88 16.11
C HIS A 111 1.58 -2.82 17.20
N THR A 112 0.45 -2.76 17.93
CA THR A 112 0.21 -1.75 18.95
C THR A 112 -0.30 -2.39 20.24
N LYS A 113 -0.21 -1.63 21.35
CA LYS A 113 -0.78 -2.00 22.66
C LYS A 113 -2.11 -1.27 22.94
N LEU A 114 -2.74 -0.70 21.90
CA LEU A 114 -3.98 0.04 22.04
C LEU A 114 -5.11 -0.86 22.55
N LYS A 115 -5.92 -0.33 23.45
CA LYS A 115 -7.15 -0.99 23.91
C LYS A 115 -8.24 -0.89 22.83
N GLN A 116 -9.23 -1.75 22.91
CA GLN A 116 -10.29 -1.85 21.91
C GLN A 116 -10.99 -0.52 21.60
N LYS A 117 -11.30 0.29 22.61
CA LYS A 117 -11.91 1.60 22.44
C LYS A 117 -10.96 2.58 21.73
N GLU A 118 -9.70 2.58 22.12
CA GLU A 118 -8.66 3.45 21.53
C GLU A 118 -8.44 3.11 20.04
N ILE A 119 -8.54 1.83 19.67
CA ILE A 119 -8.47 1.39 18.27
C ILE A 119 -9.60 1.99 17.44
N LYS A 120 -10.84 2.01 17.96
CA LYS A 120 -12.00 2.58 17.28
C LYS A 120 -11.80 4.09 17.03
N ASP A 121 -11.47 4.83 18.09
CA ASP A 121 -11.27 6.28 18.01
C ASP A 121 -10.12 6.63 17.06
N TYR A 122 -9.04 5.86 17.12
CA TYR A 122 -7.88 6.02 16.23
C TYR A 122 -8.24 5.75 14.77
N ALA A 123 -8.92 4.64 14.47
CA ALA A 123 -9.35 4.31 13.11
C ALA A 123 -10.34 5.36 12.56
N PHE A 124 -11.26 5.86 13.41
CA PHE A 124 -12.22 6.89 13.03
C PHE A 124 -11.52 8.17 12.56
N SER A 125 -10.40 8.55 13.18
CA SER A 125 -9.63 9.72 12.75
C SER A 125 -9.12 9.61 11.30
N TYR A 126 -8.73 8.40 10.86
CA TYR A 126 -8.33 8.16 9.47
C TYR A 126 -9.53 8.10 8.53
N PHE A 127 -10.62 7.46 8.93
CA PHE A 127 -11.85 7.43 8.11
C PHE A 127 -12.42 8.83 7.88
N GLN A 128 -12.43 9.69 8.90
CA GLN A 128 -12.85 11.10 8.76
C GLN A 128 -11.97 11.86 7.76
N LYS A 129 -10.65 11.74 7.85
CA LYS A 129 -9.71 12.35 6.88
C LYS A 129 -9.98 11.88 5.46
N LEU A 130 -10.38 10.62 5.29
CA LEU A 130 -10.73 10.02 4.01
C LEU A 130 -12.17 10.34 3.56
N GLY A 131 -12.88 11.23 4.27
CA GLY A 131 -14.20 11.74 3.88
C GLY A 131 -15.35 10.78 4.13
N PHE A 132 -15.25 9.91 5.13
CA PHE A 132 -16.39 9.14 5.60
C PHE A 132 -17.16 9.94 6.67
N GLU A 133 -18.47 10.02 6.50
CA GLU A 133 -19.37 10.76 7.40
C GLU A 133 -20.01 9.84 8.45
N ASN A 134 -20.54 8.70 8.05
CA ASN A 134 -21.19 7.75 8.95
C ASN A 134 -20.22 6.66 9.39
N LEU A 135 -19.40 6.97 10.40
CA LEU A 135 -18.32 6.11 10.88
C LEU A 135 -18.83 4.86 11.60
N ASP A 136 -19.92 4.97 12.35
CA ASP A 136 -20.48 3.81 13.06
C ASP A 136 -21.05 2.80 12.08
N ARG A 137 -21.74 3.24 11.03
CA ARG A 137 -22.18 2.35 9.97
C ARG A 137 -21.00 1.69 9.27
N LEU A 138 -19.99 2.47 8.88
CA LEU A 138 -18.79 1.95 8.23
C LEU A 138 -18.10 0.89 9.10
N TRP A 139 -18.01 1.15 10.40
CA TRP A 139 -17.36 0.25 11.36
C TRP A 139 -17.93 -1.16 11.37
N HIS A 140 -19.24 -1.27 11.18
CA HIS A 140 -19.96 -2.55 11.17
C HIS A 140 -20.26 -3.07 9.76
N SER A 141 -19.83 -2.36 8.70
CA SER A 141 -19.98 -2.80 7.31
C SER A 141 -18.97 -3.87 6.95
N TYR A 142 -19.36 -4.75 6.02
CA TYR A 142 -18.47 -5.73 5.39
C TYR A 142 -17.99 -5.20 4.03
N ALA A 143 -16.93 -5.82 3.48
CA ALA A 143 -16.31 -5.39 2.22
C ALA A 143 -17.33 -5.35 1.05
N ASN A 144 -18.23 -6.33 0.97
CA ASN A 144 -19.24 -6.44 -0.07
C ASN A 144 -20.40 -5.42 0.04
N GLU A 145 -20.47 -4.66 1.12
CA GLU A 145 -21.45 -3.58 1.31
C GLU A 145 -20.89 -2.21 0.90
N LEU A 146 -19.60 -2.16 0.53
CA LEU A 146 -18.93 -0.94 0.14
C LEU A 146 -18.98 -0.73 -1.38
N SER A 147 -19.13 0.53 -1.82
CA SER A 147 -18.80 0.85 -3.21
C SER A 147 -17.30 0.73 -3.46
N LEU A 148 -16.89 0.56 -4.72
CA LEU A 148 -15.47 0.47 -5.09
C LEU A 148 -14.64 1.64 -4.52
N GLY A 149 -15.17 2.86 -4.60
CA GLY A 149 -14.53 4.05 -4.03
C GLY A 149 -14.44 4.03 -2.51
N MET A 150 -15.46 3.48 -1.82
CA MET A 150 -15.40 3.27 -0.36
C MET A 150 -14.36 2.20 -0.01
N ALA A 151 -14.36 1.06 -0.69
CA ALA A 151 -13.39 -0.03 -0.46
C ALA A 151 -11.95 0.45 -0.63
N ARG A 152 -11.66 1.27 -1.65
CA ARG A 152 -10.32 1.87 -1.84
C ARG A 152 -9.91 2.79 -0.69
N ARG A 153 -10.82 3.66 -0.27
CA ARG A 153 -10.53 4.56 0.87
C ARG A 153 -10.36 3.78 2.17
N VAL A 154 -11.13 2.71 2.38
CA VAL A 154 -10.95 1.80 3.53
C VAL A 154 -9.61 1.08 3.45
N SER A 155 -9.24 0.52 2.30
CA SER A 155 -7.93 -0.11 2.09
C SER A 155 -6.77 0.86 2.38
N LEU A 156 -6.88 2.11 1.91
CA LEU A 156 -5.90 3.15 2.22
C LEU A 156 -5.87 3.46 3.72
N ALA A 157 -7.03 3.61 4.38
CA ALA A 157 -7.10 3.80 5.82
C ALA A 157 -6.37 2.68 6.57
N LEU A 158 -6.69 1.42 6.28
CA LEU A 158 -6.07 0.26 6.91
C LEU A 158 -4.55 0.24 6.73
N ALA A 159 -4.07 0.59 5.52
CA ALA A 159 -2.64 0.69 5.23
C ALA A 159 -1.94 1.78 6.08
N LEU A 160 -2.66 2.88 6.39
CA LEU A 160 -2.14 4.02 7.14
C LEU A 160 -2.18 3.83 8.66
N LEU A 161 -3.01 2.91 9.18
CA LEU A 161 -3.15 2.71 10.64
C LEU A 161 -1.83 2.42 11.36
N ASN A 162 -0.88 1.76 10.70
CA ASN A 162 0.45 1.50 11.27
C ASN A 162 1.47 2.61 11.02
N GLN A 163 1.07 3.77 10.47
CA GLN A 163 1.95 4.88 10.11
C GLN A 163 3.18 4.42 9.33
N PRO A 164 3.01 3.85 8.15
CA PRO A 164 4.10 3.23 7.41
C PRO A 164 5.15 4.26 7.00
N GLN A 165 6.42 3.84 6.97
CA GLN A 165 7.54 4.64 6.45
C GLN A 165 7.56 4.66 4.92
N ILE A 166 7.02 3.61 4.28
CA ILE A 166 6.84 3.50 2.83
C ILE A 166 5.40 3.07 2.56
N LEU A 167 4.72 3.81 1.71
CA LEU A 167 3.38 3.47 1.19
C LEU A 167 3.47 3.23 -0.31
N ILE A 168 3.16 2.01 -0.73
CA ILE A 168 3.08 1.63 -2.13
C ILE A 168 1.60 1.63 -2.51
N CYS A 169 1.24 2.43 -3.51
CA CYS A 169 -0.12 2.56 -4.03
C CYS A 169 -0.18 2.03 -5.45
N ASP A 170 -0.94 0.96 -5.67
CA ASP A 170 -1.16 0.41 -7.00
C ASP A 170 -2.51 0.88 -7.53
N GLU A 171 -2.49 1.78 -8.53
CA GLU A 171 -3.66 2.38 -9.21
C GLU A 171 -4.71 2.96 -8.23
N ILE A 172 -4.26 3.66 -7.19
CA ILE A 172 -5.11 4.12 -6.07
C ILE A 172 -6.23 5.08 -6.49
N THR A 173 -6.05 5.85 -7.58
CA THR A 173 -7.04 6.80 -8.12
C THR A 173 -7.87 6.24 -9.28
N ALA A 174 -7.53 5.06 -9.80
CA ALA A 174 -8.22 4.49 -10.95
C ALA A 174 -9.71 4.24 -10.68
N SER A 175 -10.56 4.54 -11.65
CA SER A 175 -12.03 4.38 -11.56
C SER A 175 -12.73 5.17 -10.44
N LEU A 176 -12.06 6.15 -9.85
CA LEU A 176 -12.67 7.09 -8.93
C LEU A 176 -13.21 8.31 -9.69
N ASP A 177 -14.30 8.89 -9.20
CA ASP A 177 -14.71 10.23 -9.63
C ASP A 177 -13.67 11.29 -9.20
N LYS A 178 -13.74 12.45 -9.83
CA LYS A 178 -12.76 13.54 -9.62
C LYS A 178 -12.68 14.00 -8.16
N GLU A 179 -13.81 14.02 -7.45
CA GLU A 179 -13.85 14.48 -6.06
C GLU A 179 -13.13 13.49 -5.14
N ASN A 180 -13.44 12.21 -5.24
CA ASN A 180 -12.79 11.17 -4.45
C ASN A 180 -11.30 11.03 -4.79
N ALA A 181 -10.92 11.13 -6.08
CA ALA A 181 -9.52 11.15 -6.49
C ALA A 181 -8.77 12.34 -5.89
N SER A 182 -9.35 13.54 -5.91
CA SER A 182 -8.75 14.74 -5.32
C SER A 182 -8.53 14.61 -3.81
N LYS A 183 -9.48 14.01 -3.08
CA LYS A 183 -9.34 13.74 -1.64
C LYS A 183 -8.15 12.83 -1.36
N ILE A 184 -8.00 11.73 -2.12
CA ILE A 184 -6.85 10.83 -1.99
C ILE A 184 -5.54 11.55 -2.30
N ILE A 185 -5.48 12.31 -3.39
CA ILE A 185 -4.28 13.09 -3.76
C ILE A 185 -3.89 14.06 -2.64
N SER A 186 -4.85 14.76 -2.03
CA SER A 186 -4.59 15.67 -0.91
C SER A 186 -3.96 14.95 0.27
N ILE A 187 -4.49 13.78 0.65
CA ILE A 187 -3.96 12.96 1.74
C ILE A 187 -2.55 12.47 1.43
N LEU A 188 -2.30 12.02 0.20
CA LEU A 188 -0.96 11.58 -0.20
C LEU A 188 0.05 12.74 -0.16
N LYS A 189 -0.37 13.97 -0.51
CA LYS A 189 0.45 15.19 -0.37
C LYS A 189 0.85 15.46 1.07
N GLU A 190 -0.08 15.33 2.01
CA GLU A 190 0.20 15.51 3.43
C GLU A 190 1.18 14.44 3.95
N LEU A 191 0.97 13.18 3.54
CA LEU A 191 1.79 12.04 3.96
C LEU A 191 3.22 12.11 3.42
N LYS A 192 3.44 12.75 2.26
CA LYS A 192 4.74 12.84 1.59
C LYS A 192 5.85 13.35 2.52
N ASN A 193 5.55 14.27 3.44
CA ASN A 193 6.56 14.84 4.34
C ASN A 193 7.19 13.82 5.31
N THR A 194 6.46 12.77 5.66
CA THR A 194 6.87 11.78 6.66
C THR A 194 7.04 10.37 6.09
N THR A 195 6.45 10.12 4.92
CA THR A 195 6.35 8.80 4.30
C THR A 195 6.96 8.84 2.91
N ALA A 196 7.73 7.82 2.54
CA ALA A 196 8.12 7.61 1.15
C ALA A 196 6.91 7.06 0.38
N LEU A 197 6.56 7.68 -0.73
CA LEU A 197 5.47 7.22 -1.58
C LEU A 197 6.00 6.52 -2.83
N VAL A 198 5.43 5.37 -3.16
CA VAL A 198 5.62 4.70 -4.44
C VAL A 198 4.26 4.56 -5.09
N CYS A 199 4.02 5.30 -6.16
CA CYS A 199 2.73 5.31 -6.83
C CYS A 199 2.86 4.64 -8.21
N ILE A 200 2.22 3.51 -8.37
CA ILE A 200 2.06 2.82 -9.64
C ILE A 200 0.77 3.35 -10.25
N THR A 201 0.87 4.00 -11.41
CA THR A 201 -0.31 4.61 -12.03
C THR A 201 -0.13 4.91 -13.51
N HIS A 202 -1.24 5.13 -14.20
CA HIS A 202 -1.31 5.77 -15.51
C HIS A 202 -2.03 7.13 -15.43
N ASP A 203 -2.44 7.59 -14.25
CA ASP A 203 -3.14 8.85 -14.02
C ASP A 203 -2.14 10.03 -14.00
N LEU A 204 -2.12 10.81 -15.08
CA LEU A 204 -1.26 11.99 -15.22
C LEU A 204 -1.56 13.08 -14.19
N ASN A 205 -2.80 13.18 -13.67
CA ASN A 205 -3.12 14.15 -12.63
C ASN A 205 -2.41 13.80 -11.32
N LEU A 206 -2.36 12.51 -10.98
CA LEU A 206 -1.62 12.03 -9.81
C LEU A 206 -0.11 12.30 -9.99
N VAL A 207 0.44 12.00 -11.16
CA VAL A 207 1.84 12.26 -11.50
C VAL A 207 2.19 13.73 -11.36
N ASN A 208 1.45 14.63 -12.04
CA ASN A 208 1.69 16.07 -12.01
C ASN A 208 1.55 16.66 -10.60
N SER A 209 0.76 16.03 -9.74
CA SER A 209 0.48 16.53 -8.40
C SER A 209 1.50 16.10 -7.34
N LEU A 210 2.18 14.97 -7.52
CA LEU A 210 2.95 14.31 -6.46
C LEU A 210 4.37 13.90 -6.85
N ALA A 211 4.69 13.71 -8.15
CA ALA A 211 5.95 13.14 -8.59
C ALA A 211 7.16 13.97 -8.17
N ASP A 212 8.17 13.32 -7.62
CA ASP A 212 9.54 13.85 -7.51
C ASP A 212 10.49 13.10 -8.43
N GLU A 213 10.25 11.81 -8.64
CA GLU A 213 11.05 10.90 -9.47
C GLU A 213 10.08 10.02 -10.29
N ILE A 214 10.45 9.68 -11.52
CA ILE A 214 9.67 8.81 -12.42
C ILE A 214 10.57 7.68 -12.92
#